data_305bcdcb2493ec05d6843451a15c4428
#
_entry.id   305bcdcb2493ec05d6843451a15c4428
#
_cell.length_a   1.000
_cell.length_b   1.000
_cell.length_c   1.000
_cell.angle_alpha   90.00
_cell.angle_beta   90.00
_cell.angle_gamma   90.00
#
_symmetry.space_group_name_H-M   'P 1'
#
loop_
_entity.id
_entity.type
_entity.pdbx_description
1 polymer ?
#
loop_
_entity_poly.entity_id
_entity_poly.type
_entity_poly.pdbx_seq_one_letter_code
_entity_poly.pdbx_strand_id
1 'polypeptide(L)'
;MDDKYFREDQWSISPYNFEESVLKRLELPSNVKIHDATLRDGEQTPGVVFRKEDKVRIARLLDEVGVDRIEAGMPAVSGEDFQAMKEITASGLKAEIFSFARALTGDIDKAVECGCTGVVIEIPIGYPKLVHQFGWTWEDVLRKSVNCLKYARKK
;
A
#
# COMPACT_ATOMS: atom_id res chain seq x y z
N MET A 1 11.83 13.92 -32.43
CA MET A 1 11.82 12.83 -31.44
C MET A 1 10.42 12.23 -31.46
N ASP A 2 10.27 10.93 -31.39
CA ASP A 2 8.94 10.30 -31.54
C ASP A 2 8.11 10.63 -30.27
N ASP A 3 6.95 11.28 -30.43
CA ASP A 3 6.03 11.70 -29.35
C ASP A 3 5.58 10.52 -28.43
N LYS A 4 5.85 9.31 -28.87
CA LYS A 4 5.58 8.08 -28.11
C LYS A 4 6.45 7.93 -26.85
N TYR A 5 7.64 8.50 -26.84
CA TYR A 5 8.61 8.33 -25.73
C TYR A 5 8.95 9.63 -25.00
N PHE A 6 8.39 10.73 -25.46
CA PHE A 6 8.72 12.04 -24.93
C PHE A 6 7.54 13.01 -25.08
N ARG A 7 7.29 13.77 -24.05
CA ARG A 7 6.39 14.92 -24.08
C ARG A 7 7.06 16.07 -23.38
N GLU A 8 7.28 17.16 -24.12
CA GLU A 8 8.00 18.33 -23.65
C GLU A 8 7.41 18.83 -22.32
N ASP A 9 8.28 19.14 -21.36
CA ASP A 9 7.95 19.62 -20.01
C ASP A 9 7.01 18.70 -19.18
N GLN A 10 6.77 17.47 -19.59
CA GLN A 10 5.88 16.56 -18.87
C GLN A 10 6.55 15.25 -18.48
N TRP A 11 7.03 14.49 -19.44
CA TRP A 11 7.64 13.19 -19.20
C TRP A 11 8.55 12.75 -20.33
N SER A 12 9.48 11.88 -20.01
CA SER A 12 10.30 11.18 -20.99
C SER A 12 10.55 9.73 -20.55
N ILE A 13 10.57 8.83 -21.53
CA ILE A 13 10.93 7.43 -21.32
C ILE A 13 12.05 7.09 -22.27
N SER A 14 13.07 6.38 -21.82
CA SER A 14 14.15 5.93 -22.69
C SER A 14 13.60 4.99 -23.77
N PRO A 15 13.78 5.28 -25.06
CA PRO A 15 13.35 4.40 -26.14
C PRO A 15 14.06 3.04 -26.10
N TYR A 16 15.23 2.94 -25.48
CA TYR A 16 15.95 1.68 -25.29
C TYR A 16 15.17 0.64 -24.47
N ASN A 17 14.24 1.08 -23.61
CA ASN A 17 13.36 0.16 -22.87
C ASN A 17 12.46 -0.67 -23.80
N PHE A 18 12.26 -0.21 -25.04
CA PHE A 18 11.37 -0.83 -26.03
C PHE A 18 12.14 -1.51 -27.17
N GLU A 19 13.47 -1.54 -27.08
CA GLU A 19 14.30 -2.29 -28.03
C GLU A 19 13.99 -3.79 -27.94
N GLU A 20 13.87 -4.41 -29.11
CA GLU A 20 13.51 -5.84 -29.21
C GLU A 20 14.50 -6.75 -28.47
N SER A 21 15.78 -6.38 -28.46
CA SER A 21 16.85 -7.09 -27.75
C SER A 21 16.69 -7.03 -26.22
N VAL A 22 16.02 -5.98 -25.71
CA VAL A 22 15.69 -5.82 -24.29
C VAL A 22 14.41 -6.56 -23.98
N LEU A 23 13.34 -6.32 -24.74
CA LEU A 23 12.03 -6.92 -24.50
C LEU A 23 12.04 -8.45 -24.56
N LYS A 24 12.81 -9.05 -25.46
CA LYS A 24 12.96 -10.52 -25.57
C LYS A 24 13.57 -11.17 -24.31
N ARG A 25 14.22 -10.40 -23.44
CA ARG A 25 14.82 -10.89 -22.19
C ARG A 25 13.92 -10.70 -20.98
N LEU A 26 12.79 -10.00 -21.16
CA LEU A 26 11.88 -9.66 -20.09
C LEU A 26 10.64 -10.55 -20.15
N GLU A 27 10.39 -11.31 -19.09
CA GLU A 27 9.11 -11.96 -18.88
C GLU A 27 8.16 -10.94 -18.22
N LEU A 28 7.54 -10.10 -19.06
CA LEU A 28 6.62 -9.07 -18.58
C LEU A 28 5.24 -9.69 -18.28
N PRO A 29 4.60 -9.33 -17.15
CA PRO A 29 3.25 -9.76 -16.88
C PRO A 29 2.27 -9.14 -17.88
N SER A 30 1.23 -9.88 -18.24
CA SER A 30 0.17 -9.41 -19.14
C SER A 30 -0.70 -8.31 -18.53
N ASN A 31 -0.70 -8.19 -17.20
CA ASN A 31 -1.47 -7.19 -16.46
C ASN A 31 -0.64 -6.66 -15.28
N VAL A 32 -0.65 -5.34 -15.11
CA VAL A 32 -0.01 -4.63 -13.99
C VAL A 32 -1.09 -3.84 -13.27
N LYS A 33 -1.14 -3.96 -11.96
CA LYS A 33 -2.03 -3.17 -11.09
C LYS A 33 -1.22 -2.05 -10.42
N ILE A 34 -1.78 -0.85 -10.39
CA ILE A 34 -1.22 0.30 -9.67
C ILE A 34 -1.74 0.27 -8.23
N HIS A 35 -0.80 0.27 -7.28
CA HIS A 35 -1.08 0.36 -5.85
C HIS A 35 -0.59 1.72 -5.35
N ASP A 36 -1.52 2.61 -5.02
CA ASP A 36 -1.23 3.95 -4.50
C ASP A 36 -1.12 3.91 -2.97
N ALA A 37 -0.10 4.55 -2.42
CA ALA A 37 0.15 4.63 -0.99
C ALA A 37 0.14 6.08 -0.45
N THR A 38 -0.43 7.02 -1.19
CA THR A 38 -0.48 8.45 -0.79
C THR A 38 -1.11 8.63 0.59
N LEU A 39 -2.20 7.93 0.88
CA LEU A 39 -2.94 8.04 2.14
C LEU A 39 -2.29 7.30 3.31
N ARG A 40 -1.23 6.53 3.08
CA ARG A 40 -0.46 5.88 4.14
C ARG A 40 0.96 6.40 4.20
N ASP A 41 1.78 6.12 3.18
CA ASP A 41 3.19 6.50 3.16
C ASP A 41 3.36 8.00 2.89
N GLY A 42 2.54 8.56 2.02
CA GLY A 42 2.53 9.99 1.72
C GLY A 42 2.18 10.85 2.95
N GLU A 43 1.28 10.39 3.81
CA GLU A 43 0.93 11.06 5.07
C GLU A 43 2.07 11.04 6.11
N GLN A 44 3.03 10.11 5.99
CA GLN A 44 4.21 10.06 6.86
C GLN A 44 5.26 11.14 6.53
N THR A 45 5.04 11.92 5.47
CA THR A 45 5.89 13.05 5.11
C THR A 45 5.82 14.13 6.20
N PRO A 46 6.96 14.62 6.72
CA PRO A 46 6.97 15.67 7.73
C PRO A 46 6.16 16.90 7.31
N GLY A 47 5.25 17.34 8.17
CA GLY A 47 4.39 18.51 7.92
C GLY A 47 3.10 18.20 7.15
N VAL A 48 2.87 16.95 6.74
CA VAL A 48 1.60 16.51 6.14
C VAL A 48 0.70 15.93 7.22
N VAL A 49 -0.55 16.39 7.26
CA VAL A 49 -1.61 15.85 8.11
C VAL A 49 -2.90 15.89 7.31
N PHE A 50 -3.51 14.74 7.09
CA PHE A 50 -4.82 14.64 6.45
C PHE A 50 -5.92 14.47 7.50
N ARG A 51 -6.94 15.28 7.42
CA ARG A 51 -8.19 15.06 8.16
C ARG A 51 -8.98 13.93 7.50
N LYS A 52 -9.95 13.39 8.19
CA LYS A 52 -10.82 12.33 7.68
C LYS A 52 -11.43 12.69 6.32
N GLU A 53 -11.96 13.93 6.21
CA GLU A 53 -12.58 14.43 4.97
C GLU A 53 -11.58 14.51 3.81
N ASP A 54 -10.34 14.90 4.10
CA ASP A 54 -9.26 14.96 3.10
C ASP A 54 -8.93 13.55 2.59
N LYS A 55 -8.82 12.57 3.49
CA LYS A 55 -8.55 11.16 3.13
C LYS A 55 -9.65 10.59 2.23
N VAL A 56 -10.90 10.81 2.58
CA VAL A 56 -12.06 10.36 1.76
C VAL A 56 -12.06 11.01 0.39
N ARG A 57 -11.77 12.33 0.32
CA ARG A 57 -11.70 13.06 -0.94
C ARG A 57 -10.55 12.57 -1.83
N ILE A 58 -9.37 12.39 -1.26
CA ILE A 58 -8.20 11.88 -1.99
C ILE A 58 -8.47 10.46 -2.50
N ALA A 59 -9.06 9.58 -1.69
CA ALA A 59 -9.41 8.23 -2.11
C ALA A 59 -10.35 8.23 -3.34
N ARG A 60 -11.35 9.13 -3.37
CA ARG A 60 -12.24 9.27 -4.53
C ARG A 60 -11.51 9.76 -5.77
N LEU A 61 -10.61 10.73 -5.64
CA LEU A 61 -9.81 11.24 -6.76
C LEU A 61 -8.88 10.16 -7.32
N LEU A 62 -8.26 9.34 -6.46
CA LEU A 62 -7.43 8.21 -6.87
C LEU A 62 -8.26 7.15 -7.63
N ASP A 63 -9.47 6.87 -7.16
CA ASP A 63 -10.41 5.96 -7.84
C ASP A 63 -10.84 6.51 -9.21
N GLU A 64 -11.12 7.83 -9.31
CA GLU A 64 -11.45 8.50 -10.57
C GLU A 64 -10.30 8.44 -11.58
N VAL A 65 -9.05 8.56 -11.14
CA VAL A 65 -7.85 8.41 -11.97
C VAL A 65 -7.67 6.96 -12.44
N GLY A 66 -8.25 6.00 -11.73
CA GLY A 66 -8.27 4.60 -12.12
C GLY A 66 -7.13 3.78 -11.53
N VAL A 67 -6.63 4.11 -10.32
CA VAL A 67 -5.71 3.22 -9.61
C VAL A 67 -6.46 1.95 -9.20
N ASP A 68 -5.76 0.81 -9.23
CA ASP A 68 -6.39 -0.48 -8.90
C ASP A 68 -6.54 -0.70 -7.40
N ARG A 69 -5.61 -0.14 -6.62
CA ARG A 69 -5.50 -0.34 -5.17
C ARG A 69 -5.10 0.94 -4.45
N ILE A 70 -5.73 1.20 -3.32
CA ILE A 70 -5.42 2.34 -2.45
C ILE A 70 -5.05 1.81 -1.07
N GLU A 71 -3.81 2.04 -0.63
CA GLU A 71 -3.40 1.84 0.75
C GLU A 71 -3.87 3.05 1.57
N ALA A 72 -5.05 2.93 2.18
CA ALA A 72 -5.81 4.08 2.68
C ALA A 72 -5.45 4.51 4.10
N GLY A 73 -4.46 3.86 4.72
CA GLY A 73 -3.95 4.20 6.03
C GLY A 73 -3.80 3.00 6.97
N MET A 74 -3.72 3.29 8.28
CA MET A 74 -3.53 2.30 9.33
C MET A 74 -4.58 2.50 10.44
N PRO A 75 -5.72 1.80 10.42
CA PRO A 75 -6.83 2.02 11.36
C PRO A 75 -6.50 1.68 12.81
N ALA A 76 -5.38 1.04 13.07
CA ALA A 76 -4.90 0.75 14.41
C ALA A 76 -4.19 1.94 15.10
N VAL A 77 -3.90 3.03 14.38
CA VAL A 77 -3.16 4.20 14.91
C VAL A 77 -4.07 5.07 15.77
N SER A 78 -5.24 5.42 15.25
CA SER A 78 -6.17 6.33 15.94
C SER A 78 -7.63 6.03 15.62
N GLY A 79 -8.54 6.57 16.43
CA GLY A 79 -9.98 6.50 16.15
C GLY A 79 -10.37 7.27 14.90
N GLU A 80 -9.67 8.36 14.57
CA GLU A 80 -9.92 9.15 13.35
C GLU A 80 -9.53 8.38 12.11
N ASP A 81 -8.35 7.73 12.11
CA ASP A 81 -7.91 6.85 11.02
C ASP A 81 -8.87 5.69 10.80
N PHE A 82 -9.35 5.09 11.90
CA PHE A 82 -10.35 4.04 11.85
C PHE A 82 -11.65 4.52 11.18
N GLN A 83 -12.16 5.70 11.55
CA GLN A 83 -13.37 6.26 10.96
C GLN A 83 -13.17 6.67 9.49
N ALA A 84 -12.02 7.26 9.15
CA ALA A 84 -11.66 7.58 7.78
C ALA A 84 -11.66 6.32 6.90
N MET A 85 -11.02 5.25 7.37
CA MET A 85 -10.95 3.99 6.67
C MET A 85 -12.33 3.39 6.43
N LYS A 86 -13.20 3.37 7.45
CA LYS A 86 -14.59 2.89 7.34
C LYS A 86 -15.40 3.69 6.31
N GLU A 87 -15.22 4.99 6.26
CA GLU A 87 -15.92 5.84 5.30
C GLU A 87 -15.40 5.61 3.87
N ILE A 88 -14.09 5.44 3.69
CA ILE A 88 -13.49 5.13 2.39
C ILE A 88 -14.02 3.79 1.87
N THR A 89 -14.00 2.74 2.67
CA THR A 89 -14.49 1.40 2.26
C THR A 89 -15.98 1.39 1.97
N ALA A 90 -16.77 2.22 2.66
CA ALA A 90 -18.21 2.37 2.42
C ALA A 90 -18.54 3.28 1.22
N SER A 91 -17.57 3.97 0.62
CA SER A 91 -17.81 4.96 -0.46
C SER A 91 -18.09 4.33 -1.84
N GLY A 92 -18.09 3.01 -1.97
CA GLY A 92 -18.40 2.32 -3.24
C GLY A 92 -17.36 2.52 -4.34
N LEU A 93 -16.10 2.68 -3.96
CA LEU A 93 -14.98 2.84 -4.89
C LEU A 93 -14.74 1.54 -5.67
N LYS A 94 -14.22 1.66 -6.89
CA LYS A 94 -13.81 0.53 -7.73
C LYS A 94 -12.46 -0.05 -7.29
N ALA A 95 -11.58 0.83 -6.80
CA ALA A 95 -10.28 0.45 -6.27
C ALA A 95 -10.42 -0.49 -5.05
N GLU A 96 -9.58 -1.51 -5.00
CA GLU A 96 -9.44 -2.37 -3.82
C GLU A 96 -8.82 -1.56 -2.67
N ILE A 97 -9.45 -1.50 -1.50
CA ILE A 97 -8.96 -0.73 -0.36
C ILE A 97 -8.12 -1.61 0.56
N PHE A 98 -6.86 -1.21 0.74
CA PHE A 98 -5.89 -1.90 1.57
C PHE A 98 -5.59 -1.10 2.83
N SER A 99 -5.39 -1.81 3.93
CA SER A 99 -4.88 -1.26 5.19
C SER A 99 -3.42 -1.66 5.38
N PHE A 100 -2.60 -0.74 5.89
CA PHE A 100 -1.32 -1.12 6.48
C PHE A 100 -1.55 -1.77 7.85
N ALA A 101 -0.79 -2.81 8.15
CA ALA A 101 -0.85 -3.54 9.42
C ALA A 101 0.57 -3.96 9.85
N ARG A 102 0.92 -3.73 11.09
CA ARG A 102 2.06 -4.40 11.69
C ARG A 102 1.77 -5.90 11.74
N ALA A 103 2.79 -6.72 11.88
CA ALA A 103 2.62 -8.17 12.05
C ALA A 103 1.96 -8.53 13.41
N LEU A 104 0.77 -7.97 13.66
CA LEU A 104 -0.07 -8.15 14.85
C LEU A 104 -1.50 -8.49 14.41
N THR A 105 -2.09 -9.51 15.00
CA THR A 105 -3.46 -9.94 14.68
C THR A 105 -4.49 -8.85 14.95
N GLY A 106 -4.29 -8.03 15.98
CA GLY A 106 -5.19 -6.91 16.28
C GLY A 106 -5.23 -5.82 15.21
N ASP A 107 -4.11 -5.56 14.51
CA ASP A 107 -4.10 -4.61 13.39
C ASP A 107 -4.88 -5.19 12.20
N ILE A 108 -4.75 -6.50 11.97
CA ILE A 108 -5.52 -7.22 10.94
C ILE A 108 -7.02 -7.21 11.27
N ASP A 109 -7.40 -7.44 12.54
CA ASP A 109 -8.80 -7.36 12.97
C ASP A 109 -9.39 -5.96 12.72
N LYS A 110 -8.62 -4.90 12.99
CA LYS A 110 -9.04 -3.52 12.68
C LYS A 110 -9.26 -3.28 11.18
N ALA A 111 -8.39 -3.81 10.33
CA ALA A 111 -8.58 -3.73 8.88
C ALA A 111 -9.86 -4.44 8.42
N VAL A 112 -10.12 -5.64 8.95
CA VAL A 112 -11.35 -6.40 8.66
C VAL A 112 -12.59 -5.65 9.16
N GLU A 113 -12.55 -5.09 10.38
CA GLU A 113 -13.65 -4.31 10.95
C GLU A 113 -13.96 -3.04 10.13
N CYS A 114 -12.95 -2.47 9.47
CA CYS A 114 -13.13 -1.37 8.53
C CYS A 114 -13.68 -1.80 7.16
N GLY A 115 -13.74 -3.09 6.86
CA GLY A 115 -14.19 -3.58 5.55
C GLY A 115 -13.12 -3.50 4.45
N CYS A 116 -11.82 -3.51 4.82
CA CYS A 116 -10.74 -3.49 3.84
C CYS A 116 -10.72 -4.78 3.01
N THR A 117 -10.38 -4.65 1.72
CA THR A 117 -10.24 -5.77 0.78
C THR A 117 -8.98 -6.60 1.09
N GLY A 118 -7.96 -5.96 1.66
CA GLY A 118 -6.71 -6.62 1.99
C GLY A 118 -5.86 -5.84 2.98
N VAL A 119 -4.74 -6.44 3.38
CA VAL A 119 -3.77 -5.85 4.29
C VAL A 119 -2.36 -5.94 3.73
N VAL A 120 -1.58 -4.88 3.92
CA VAL A 120 -0.13 -4.85 3.72
C VAL A 120 0.50 -5.08 5.09
N ILE A 121 1.05 -6.27 5.31
CA ILE A 121 1.66 -6.65 6.60
C ILE A 121 3.15 -6.32 6.57
N GLU A 122 3.58 -5.48 7.50
CA GLU A 122 4.99 -5.14 7.69
C GLU A 122 5.55 -5.75 8.97
N ILE A 123 6.79 -6.23 8.87
CA ILE A 123 7.60 -6.64 10.02
C ILE A 123 9.03 -6.14 9.83
N PRO A 124 9.64 -5.50 10.84
CA PRO A 124 11.03 -5.04 10.74
C PRO A 124 11.99 -6.22 10.66
N ILE A 125 12.98 -6.10 9.76
CA ILE A 125 14.02 -7.11 9.54
C ILE A 125 15.44 -6.55 9.75
N GLY A 126 15.58 -5.24 9.96
CA GLY A 126 16.88 -4.61 10.17
C GLY A 126 17.52 -5.02 11.48
N TYR A 127 18.78 -5.50 11.44
CA TYR A 127 19.54 -5.98 12.60
C TYR A 127 19.46 -5.05 13.82
N PRO A 128 19.65 -3.71 13.70
CA PRO A 128 19.56 -2.82 14.88
C PRO A 128 18.21 -2.88 15.58
N LYS A 129 17.10 -2.92 14.80
CA LYS A 129 15.75 -3.04 15.37
C LYS A 129 15.52 -4.39 16.03
N LEU A 130 15.95 -5.47 15.38
CA LEU A 130 15.78 -6.81 15.92
C LEU A 130 16.47 -6.97 17.26
N VAL A 131 17.75 -6.58 17.34
CA VAL A 131 18.57 -6.80 18.52
C VAL A 131 18.28 -5.80 19.63
N HIS A 132 18.25 -4.51 19.32
CA HIS A 132 18.22 -3.45 20.34
C HIS A 132 16.81 -2.98 20.72
N GLN A 133 15.82 -3.18 19.84
CA GLN A 133 14.45 -2.73 20.12
C GLN A 133 13.53 -3.89 20.51
N PHE A 134 13.63 -5.03 19.84
CA PHE A 134 12.67 -6.12 20.03
C PHE A 134 13.24 -7.35 20.75
N GLY A 135 14.56 -7.57 20.72
CA GLY A 135 15.17 -8.79 21.23
C GLY A 135 14.73 -10.03 20.45
N TRP A 136 14.50 -9.88 19.12
CA TRP A 136 14.04 -10.97 18.26
C TRP A 136 15.17 -11.62 17.49
N THR A 137 15.02 -12.93 17.27
CA THR A 137 15.82 -13.70 16.31
C THR A 137 15.17 -13.70 14.93
N TRP A 138 15.87 -14.20 13.92
CA TRP A 138 15.31 -14.41 12.58
C TRP A 138 14.16 -15.44 12.58
N GLU A 139 14.25 -16.45 13.42
CA GLU A 139 13.21 -17.45 13.62
C GLU A 139 11.95 -16.82 14.20
N ASP A 140 12.10 -15.84 15.10
CA ASP A 140 10.98 -15.08 15.64
C ASP A 140 10.28 -14.27 14.55
N VAL A 141 11.05 -13.59 13.69
CA VAL A 141 10.52 -12.83 12.55
C VAL A 141 9.75 -13.75 11.61
N LEU A 142 10.36 -14.87 11.21
CA LEU A 142 9.72 -15.86 10.33
C LEU A 142 8.42 -16.40 10.93
N ARG A 143 8.45 -16.83 12.19
CA ARG A 143 7.29 -17.34 12.90
C ARG A 143 6.15 -16.31 12.97
N LYS A 144 6.47 -15.07 13.35
CA LYS A 144 5.49 -13.97 13.44
C LYS A 144 4.88 -13.66 12.06
N SER A 145 5.70 -13.55 11.03
CA SER A 145 5.25 -13.31 9.65
C SER A 145 4.29 -14.41 9.18
N VAL A 146 4.69 -15.67 9.30
CA VAL A 146 3.87 -16.81 8.88
C VAL A 146 2.55 -16.88 9.65
N ASN A 147 2.59 -16.62 10.97
CA ASN A 147 1.38 -16.63 11.79
C ASN A 147 0.40 -15.53 11.39
N CYS A 148 0.89 -14.29 11.15
CA CYS A 148 0.05 -13.18 10.69
C CYS A 148 -0.54 -13.43 9.29
N LEU A 149 0.26 -13.94 8.35
CA LEU A 149 -0.23 -14.30 7.02
C LEU A 149 -1.32 -15.38 7.08
N LYS A 150 -1.09 -16.44 7.88
CA LYS A 150 -2.10 -17.49 8.09
C LYS A 150 -3.37 -16.94 8.74
N TYR A 151 -3.22 -15.98 9.65
CA TYR A 151 -4.35 -15.34 10.31
C TYR A 151 -5.15 -14.48 9.33
N ALA A 152 -4.48 -13.60 8.58
CA ALA A 152 -5.13 -12.74 7.58
C ALA A 152 -5.90 -13.54 6.51
N ARG A 153 -5.34 -14.69 6.07
CA ARG A 153 -6.00 -15.55 5.08
C ARG A 153 -7.26 -16.27 5.58
N LYS A 154 -7.52 -16.27 6.88
CA LYS A 154 -8.73 -16.87 7.48
C LYS A 154 -9.85 -15.85 7.68
N LYS A 155 -9.54 -14.57 7.52
CA LYS A 155 -10.51 -13.47 7.66
C LYS A 155 -11.08 -13.05 6.31
#